data_4e49d2b3bff4577e463b8fa6ff4efe0a
#
_entry.id   4e49d2b3bff4577e463b8fa6ff4efe0a
#
_cell.length_a   1.000
_cell.length_b   1.000
_cell.length_c   1.000
_cell.angle_alpha   90.00
_cell.angle_beta   90.00
_cell.angle_gamma   90.00
#
_symmetry.space_group_name_H-M   'P 1'
#
loop_
_entity.id
_entity.type
_entity.pdbx_description
1 polymer ?
#
loop_
_entity_poly.entity_id
_entity_poly.type
_entity_poly.pdbx_seq_one_letter_code
_entity_poly.pdbx_strand_id
1 'polypeptide(L)'
;MRRPLFIAAVVLVVIGTALSISFAGNRAVTSPTKLSVVERPISDKVIDLGKPGDTSGDLLTFNNPIYDYTNSKKIGHDQGECIRISVRQGTWECRWLTYIAGRGAIMVEGAFFDTRDSTLAITGGTGEFRNARGSMKLTTRPAGYNFIFMLLP
;
A
#
# COMPACT_ATOMS: atom_id res chain seq x y z
N MET A 1 -11.44 -22.06 -88.74
CA MET A 1 -12.41 -21.52 -87.72
C MET A 1 -12.02 -22.04 -86.34
N ARG A 2 -11.35 -21.24 -85.53
CA ARG A 2 -10.94 -21.61 -84.11
C ARG A 2 -11.90 -20.91 -83.14
N ARG A 3 -12.63 -21.68 -82.32
CA ARG A 3 -13.50 -21.17 -81.25
C ARG A 3 -12.68 -20.84 -80.05
N PRO A 4 -12.87 -19.70 -79.39
CA PRO A 4 -12.20 -19.42 -78.10
C PRO A 4 -12.94 -20.10 -76.96
N LEU A 5 -12.17 -20.73 -76.10
CA LEU A 5 -12.61 -21.34 -74.85
C LEU A 5 -12.66 -20.24 -73.75
N PHE A 6 -13.85 -19.93 -73.22
CA PHE A 6 -13.98 -19.04 -72.07
C PHE A 6 -13.81 -19.86 -70.78
N ILE A 7 -12.73 -19.60 -70.08
CA ILE A 7 -12.51 -20.15 -68.72
C ILE A 7 -13.16 -19.18 -67.73
N ALA A 8 -14.28 -19.62 -67.09
CA ALA A 8 -14.90 -18.89 -65.99
C ALA A 8 -14.12 -19.17 -64.67
N ALA A 9 -13.46 -18.16 -64.16
CA ALA A 9 -12.83 -18.22 -62.84
C ALA A 9 -13.90 -18.03 -61.81
N VAL A 10 -14.15 -19.07 -60.98
CA VAL A 10 -15.00 -18.98 -59.78
C VAL A 10 -14.14 -18.46 -58.63
N VAL A 11 -14.39 -17.23 -58.22
CA VAL A 11 -13.78 -16.64 -57.01
C VAL A 11 -14.61 -17.08 -55.80
N LEU A 12 -14.06 -17.97 -54.97
CA LEU A 12 -14.65 -18.38 -53.69
C LEU A 12 -14.27 -17.34 -52.64
N VAL A 13 -15.20 -16.47 -52.28
CA VAL A 13 -15.05 -15.56 -51.15
C VAL A 13 -15.36 -16.31 -49.84
N VAL A 14 -14.32 -16.68 -49.09
CA VAL A 14 -14.49 -17.25 -47.74
C VAL A 14 -14.67 -16.09 -46.78
N ILE A 15 -15.91 -15.86 -46.34
CA ILE A 15 -16.23 -14.92 -45.27
C ILE A 15 -15.92 -15.61 -43.94
N GLY A 16 -14.71 -15.35 -43.40
CA GLY A 16 -14.33 -15.79 -42.07
C GLY A 16 -15.05 -14.94 -41.01
N THR A 17 -16.08 -15.50 -40.39
CA THR A 17 -16.67 -14.92 -39.17
C THR A 17 -15.72 -15.16 -38.00
N ALA A 18 -14.98 -14.13 -37.57
CA ALA A 18 -14.22 -14.16 -36.33
C ALA A 18 -15.20 -14.15 -35.15
N LEU A 19 -15.40 -15.30 -34.49
CA LEU A 19 -16.06 -15.36 -33.17
C LEU A 19 -15.12 -14.75 -32.16
N SER A 20 -15.39 -13.51 -31.76
CA SER A 20 -14.74 -12.88 -30.58
C SER A 20 -15.33 -13.50 -29.33
N ILE A 21 -14.64 -14.49 -28.73
CA ILE A 21 -14.98 -15.02 -27.43
C ILE A 21 -14.48 -14.02 -26.38
N SER A 22 -15.36 -13.14 -25.92
CA SER A 22 -15.08 -12.28 -24.78
C SER A 22 -15.14 -13.13 -23.51
N PHE A 23 -13.98 -13.51 -22.97
CA PHE A 23 -13.90 -14.03 -21.62
C PHE A 23 -14.14 -12.86 -20.66
N ALA A 24 -15.37 -12.59 -20.30
CA ALA A 24 -15.71 -11.83 -19.11
C ALA A 24 -15.36 -12.72 -17.91
N GLY A 25 -14.09 -12.68 -17.52
CA GLY A 25 -13.66 -13.30 -16.26
C GLY A 25 -14.40 -12.59 -15.13
N ASN A 26 -15.34 -13.27 -14.49
CA ASN A 26 -15.86 -12.86 -13.19
C ASN A 26 -14.67 -12.82 -12.21
N ARG A 27 -14.02 -11.66 -12.10
CA ARG A 27 -13.14 -11.39 -10.98
C ARG A 27 -14.05 -11.35 -9.75
N ALA A 28 -14.04 -12.42 -8.97
CA ALA A 28 -14.61 -12.37 -7.64
C ALA A 28 -13.93 -11.19 -6.93
N VAL A 29 -14.69 -10.15 -6.62
CA VAL A 29 -14.22 -9.03 -5.79
C VAL A 29 -14.11 -9.60 -4.38
N THR A 30 -12.93 -10.13 -4.05
CA THR A 30 -12.62 -10.56 -2.70
C THR A 30 -12.49 -9.30 -1.84
N SER A 31 -13.21 -9.28 -0.71
CA SER A 31 -13.17 -8.14 0.21
C SER A 31 -11.74 -7.98 0.77
N PRO A 32 -11.29 -6.74 1.02
CA PRO A 32 -10.00 -6.51 1.64
C PRO A 32 -9.89 -7.21 3.00
N THR A 33 -8.72 -7.80 3.27
CA THR A 33 -8.43 -8.37 4.59
C THR A 33 -8.01 -7.26 5.53
N LYS A 34 -8.71 -7.11 6.66
CA LYS A 34 -8.38 -6.14 7.71
C LYS A 34 -7.44 -6.76 8.74
N LEU A 35 -6.33 -6.08 9.01
CA LEU A 35 -5.42 -6.36 10.10
C LEU A 35 -5.27 -5.10 10.96
N SER A 36 -5.46 -5.23 12.29
CA SER A 36 -5.32 -4.10 13.21
C SER A 36 -4.29 -4.42 14.28
N VAL A 37 -3.39 -3.46 14.52
CA VAL A 37 -2.36 -3.54 15.56
C VAL A 37 -2.24 -2.20 16.26
N VAL A 38 -1.54 -2.18 17.40
CA VAL A 38 -1.32 -0.97 18.20
C VAL A 38 0.17 -0.72 18.31
N GLU A 39 0.58 0.50 17.98
CA GLU A 39 1.92 1.00 18.23
C GLU A 39 1.95 1.77 19.56
N ARG A 40 3.04 1.59 20.32
CA ARG A 40 3.37 2.42 21.48
C ARG A 40 4.64 3.21 21.20
N PRO A 41 4.55 4.54 20.94
CA PRO A 41 5.70 5.38 20.59
C PRO A 41 6.58 5.62 21.81
N ILE A 42 7.65 4.86 21.95
CA ILE A 42 8.59 4.95 23.07
C ILE A 42 10.01 5.33 22.66
N SER A 43 10.30 5.35 21.36
CA SER A 43 11.63 5.61 20.82
C SER A 43 11.66 6.71 19.74
N ASP A 44 10.60 7.48 19.62
CA ASP A 44 10.52 8.56 18.65
C ASP A 44 11.60 9.62 18.92
N LYS A 45 12.36 9.95 17.88
CA LYS A 45 13.43 10.92 17.96
C LYS A 45 13.39 11.87 16.77
N VAL A 46 13.18 13.14 17.04
CA VAL A 46 13.35 14.20 16.04
C VAL A 46 14.82 14.60 15.99
N ILE A 47 15.36 14.66 14.79
CA ILE A 47 16.69 15.19 14.46
C ILE A 47 16.45 16.54 13.79
N ASP A 48 16.77 17.60 14.52
CA ASP A 48 16.68 18.99 14.08
C ASP A 48 17.78 19.27 13.04
N LEU A 49 17.39 19.58 11.83
CA LEU A 49 18.27 19.84 10.70
C LEU A 49 18.09 21.29 10.20
N GLY A 50 19.19 21.99 10.03
CA GLY A 50 19.17 23.35 9.50
C GLY A 50 18.99 24.41 10.57
N LYS A 51 17.87 25.17 10.55
CA LYS A 51 17.59 26.18 11.57
C LYS A 51 17.04 25.53 12.84
N PRO A 52 17.48 25.94 14.04
CA PRO A 52 16.98 25.38 15.28
C PRO A 52 15.45 25.47 15.42
N GLY A 53 14.82 24.40 15.93
CA GLY A 53 13.37 24.29 16.12
C GLY A 53 12.70 23.46 15.03
N ASP A 54 11.37 23.30 15.11
CA ASP A 54 10.59 22.53 14.14
C ASP A 54 10.59 23.22 12.77
N THR A 55 11.31 22.64 11.81
CA THR A 55 11.47 23.19 10.45
C THR A 55 11.28 22.13 9.36
N SER A 56 10.95 22.58 8.14
CA SER A 56 10.90 21.66 7.00
C SER A 56 12.27 21.07 6.72
N GLY A 57 12.32 19.75 6.57
CA GLY A 57 13.55 18.96 6.39
C GLY A 57 14.00 18.20 7.63
N ASP A 58 13.45 18.49 8.82
CA ASP A 58 13.75 17.71 10.03
C ASP A 58 13.35 16.25 9.86
N LEU A 59 14.11 15.37 10.50
CA LEU A 59 13.88 13.93 10.47
C LEU A 59 13.25 13.47 11.77
N LEU A 60 12.22 12.64 11.67
CA LEU A 60 11.75 11.80 12.75
C LEU A 60 12.20 10.36 12.48
N THR A 61 12.83 9.71 13.44
CA THR A 61 13.18 8.29 13.38
C THR A 61 12.59 7.55 14.57
N PHE A 62 12.20 6.30 14.36
CA PHE A 62 11.57 5.49 15.40
C PHE A 62 11.80 3.99 15.22
N ASN A 63 11.69 3.27 16.35
CA ASN A 63 11.65 1.81 16.42
C ASN A 63 10.78 1.42 17.62
N ASN A 64 9.48 1.31 17.41
CA ASN A 64 8.49 1.17 18.47
C ASN A 64 7.93 -0.24 18.59
N PRO A 65 7.52 -0.70 19.75
CA PRO A 65 6.86 -1.98 19.91
C PRO A 65 5.44 -1.96 19.36
N ILE A 66 5.09 -3.05 18.65
CA ILE A 66 3.75 -3.30 18.12
C ILE A 66 3.06 -4.35 18.97
N TYR A 67 1.81 -4.06 19.32
CA TYR A 67 0.93 -4.91 20.12
C TYR A 67 -0.26 -5.38 19.29
N ASP A 68 -0.93 -6.43 19.76
CA ASP A 68 -2.20 -6.87 19.22
C ASP A 68 -3.28 -5.76 19.30
N TYR A 69 -4.42 -5.97 18.63
CA TYR A 69 -5.49 -4.97 18.59
C TYR A 69 -6.08 -4.63 19.97
N THR A 70 -5.94 -5.53 20.95
CA THR A 70 -6.35 -5.31 22.35
C THR A 70 -5.32 -4.53 23.15
N ASN A 71 -4.16 -4.25 22.56
CA ASN A 71 -3.01 -3.58 23.22
C ASN A 71 -2.47 -4.36 24.44
N SER A 72 -2.61 -5.68 24.46
CA SER A 72 -2.20 -6.52 25.60
C SER A 72 -0.91 -7.28 25.36
N LYS A 73 -0.72 -7.84 24.16
CA LYS A 73 0.42 -8.69 23.84
C LYS A 73 1.32 -8.02 22.80
N LYS A 74 2.61 -7.86 23.11
CA LYS A 74 3.61 -7.43 22.12
C LYS A 74 3.73 -8.53 21.06
N ILE A 75 3.55 -8.15 19.79
CA ILE A 75 3.58 -9.06 18.64
C ILE A 75 4.66 -8.71 17.62
N GLY A 76 5.36 -7.58 17.80
CA GLY A 76 6.37 -7.15 16.86
C GLY A 76 6.97 -5.80 17.19
N HIS A 77 7.43 -5.12 16.17
CA HIS A 77 7.92 -3.75 16.21
C HIS A 77 7.67 -3.08 14.86
N ASP A 78 7.67 -1.77 14.86
CA ASP A 78 7.83 -1.00 13.64
C ASP A 78 9.14 -0.22 13.68
N GLN A 79 9.62 0.18 12.52
CA GLN A 79 10.76 1.08 12.41
C GLN A 79 10.68 1.86 11.12
N GLY A 80 11.08 3.11 11.20
CA GLY A 80 11.04 3.98 10.03
C GLY A 80 11.51 5.39 10.29
N GLU A 81 11.16 6.22 9.33
CA GLU A 81 11.53 7.62 9.29
C GLU A 81 10.44 8.48 8.67
N CYS A 82 10.43 9.74 9.04
CA CYS A 82 9.61 10.77 8.41
C CYS A 82 10.46 12.03 8.16
N ILE A 83 10.14 12.77 7.11
CA ILE A 83 10.70 14.07 6.83
C ILE A 83 9.61 15.11 7.06
N ARG A 84 9.87 16.16 7.83
CA ARG A 84 8.96 17.30 8.01
C ARG A 84 8.78 18.04 6.69
N ILE A 85 7.58 18.01 6.15
CA ILE A 85 7.26 18.72 4.89
C ILE A 85 6.78 20.14 5.19
N SER A 86 5.86 20.30 6.14
CA SER A 86 5.32 21.61 6.48
C SER A 86 4.92 21.70 7.93
N VAL A 87 5.59 22.56 8.68
CA VAL A 87 5.24 22.88 10.07
C VAL A 87 3.83 23.49 10.14
N ARG A 88 3.54 24.44 9.26
CA ARG A 88 2.23 25.13 9.23
C ARG A 88 1.05 24.21 9.00
N GLN A 89 1.24 23.13 8.21
CA GLN A 89 0.21 22.14 7.91
C GLN A 89 0.27 20.94 8.84
N GLY A 90 1.30 20.85 9.69
CA GLY A 90 1.53 19.70 10.55
C GLY A 90 1.75 18.42 9.75
N THR A 91 2.53 18.49 8.65
CA THR A 91 2.70 17.34 7.74
C THR A 91 4.11 16.83 7.69
N TRP A 92 4.21 15.50 7.68
CA TRP A 92 5.42 14.73 7.44
C TRP A 92 5.19 13.80 6.24
N GLU A 93 6.24 13.51 5.50
CA GLU A 93 6.28 12.38 4.59
C GLU A 93 7.00 11.23 5.28
N CYS A 94 6.32 10.11 5.44
CA CYS A 94 6.78 8.99 6.24
C CYS A 94 6.91 7.70 5.43
N ARG A 95 7.88 6.87 5.83
CA ARG A 95 8.05 5.50 5.37
C ARG A 95 8.49 4.62 6.52
N TRP A 96 7.79 3.49 6.73
CA TRP A 96 8.19 2.52 7.73
C TRP A 96 7.74 1.09 7.42
N LEU A 97 8.35 0.14 8.11
CA LEU A 97 7.89 -1.24 8.14
C LEU A 97 7.27 -1.56 9.50
N THR A 98 6.19 -2.33 9.47
CA THR A 98 5.59 -2.95 10.66
C THR A 98 5.88 -4.45 10.59
N TYR A 99 6.82 -4.93 11.41
CA TYR A 99 7.18 -6.35 11.53
C TYR A 99 6.27 -7.04 12.54
N ILE A 100 5.69 -8.18 12.15
CA ILE A 100 4.86 -9.05 12.99
C ILE A 100 5.56 -10.40 13.12
N ALA A 101 5.89 -10.78 14.35
CA ALA A 101 6.66 -11.99 14.65
C ALA A 101 6.02 -13.25 14.06
N GLY A 102 6.82 -14.01 13.33
CA GLY A 102 6.40 -15.26 12.67
C GLY A 102 5.60 -15.07 11.37
N ARG A 103 5.24 -13.81 11.01
CA ARG A 103 4.41 -13.54 9.83
C ARG A 103 5.14 -12.74 8.74
N GLY A 104 6.04 -11.82 9.12
CA GLY A 104 6.74 -10.94 8.18
C GLY A 104 6.48 -9.49 8.46
N ALA A 105 6.70 -8.62 7.46
CA ALA A 105 6.56 -7.18 7.60
C ALA A 105 5.67 -6.58 6.51
N ILE A 106 4.97 -5.49 6.84
CA ILE A 106 4.21 -4.65 5.92
C ILE A 106 4.94 -3.31 5.81
N MET A 107 5.18 -2.84 4.58
CA MET A 107 5.74 -1.52 4.29
C MET A 107 4.62 -0.54 4.00
N VAL A 108 4.72 0.66 4.57
CA VAL A 108 3.80 1.77 4.28
C VAL A 108 4.56 3.04 3.96
N GLU A 109 3.93 3.92 3.17
CA GLU A 109 4.50 5.20 2.75
C GLU A 109 3.38 6.22 2.53
N GLY A 110 3.63 7.49 2.88
CA GLY A 110 2.74 8.61 2.62
C GLY A 110 2.69 9.65 3.74
N ALA A 111 1.74 10.57 3.61
CA ALA A 111 1.62 11.70 4.52
C ALA A 111 1.13 11.27 5.91
N PHE A 112 1.88 11.69 6.93
CA PHE A 112 1.45 11.67 8.33
C PHE A 112 1.10 13.09 8.78
N PHE A 113 0.06 13.22 9.61
CA PHE A 113 -0.42 14.50 10.14
C PHE A 113 -0.36 14.54 11.65
N ASP A 114 0.15 15.65 12.21
CA ASP A 114 0.31 15.83 13.66
C ASP A 114 -1.03 15.82 14.42
N THR A 115 -2.10 16.31 13.81
CA THR A 115 -3.35 16.64 14.53
C THR A 115 -4.60 15.93 14.01
N ARG A 116 -4.46 15.02 13.06
CA ARG A 116 -5.58 14.26 12.49
C ARG A 116 -5.15 12.87 12.04
N ASP A 117 -6.13 12.03 11.77
CA ASP A 117 -5.90 10.71 11.19
C ASP A 117 -5.12 10.79 9.87
N SER A 118 -4.26 9.82 9.65
CA SER A 118 -3.46 9.68 8.43
C SER A 118 -3.85 8.42 7.67
N THR A 119 -3.72 8.45 6.36
CA THR A 119 -3.88 7.26 5.52
C THR A 119 -2.67 7.15 4.61
N LEU A 120 -1.96 6.03 4.73
CA LEU A 120 -0.75 5.74 3.97
C LEU A 120 -1.01 4.58 3.00
N ALA A 121 -0.27 4.55 1.90
CA ALA A 121 -0.29 3.42 0.98
C ALA A 121 0.50 2.24 1.56
N ILE A 122 0.00 1.02 1.36
CA ILE A 122 0.80 -0.19 1.57
C ILE A 122 1.60 -0.42 0.28
N THR A 123 2.92 -0.30 0.37
CA THR A 123 3.83 -0.34 -0.78
C THR A 123 4.53 -1.69 -0.96
N GLY A 124 4.34 -2.62 -0.03
CA GLY A 124 4.91 -3.95 -0.10
C GLY A 124 4.93 -4.68 1.23
N GLY A 125 5.70 -5.77 1.27
CA GLY A 125 5.89 -6.54 2.49
C GLY A 125 6.76 -7.76 2.29
N THR A 126 6.98 -8.51 3.38
CA THR A 126 7.75 -9.75 3.41
C THR A 126 6.97 -10.88 4.07
N GLY A 127 7.43 -12.13 3.95
CA GLY A 127 6.77 -13.29 4.57
C GLY A 127 5.35 -13.48 4.04
N GLU A 128 4.37 -13.56 4.94
CA GLU A 128 2.95 -13.66 4.57
C GLU A 128 2.45 -12.42 3.82
N PHE A 129 3.10 -11.27 4.00
CA PHE A 129 2.72 -9.98 3.41
C PHE A 129 3.46 -9.66 2.11
N ARG A 130 4.19 -10.60 1.52
CA ARG A 130 4.82 -10.38 0.22
C ARG A 130 3.77 -9.98 -0.81
N ASN A 131 4.09 -8.99 -1.64
CA ASN A 131 3.17 -8.39 -2.59
C ASN A 131 1.96 -7.66 -1.95
N ALA A 132 2.00 -7.38 -0.64
CA ALA A 132 0.95 -6.62 0.02
C ALA A 132 0.77 -5.25 -0.65
N ARG A 133 -0.49 -4.85 -0.80
CA ARG A 133 -0.92 -3.55 -1.30
C ARG A 133 -2.25 -3.17 -0.65
N GLY A 134 -2.59 -1.91 -0.74
CA GLY A 134 -3.81 -1.38 -0.13
C GLY A 134 -3.53 -0.09 0.62
N SER A 135 -4.17 0.09 1.77
CA SER A 135 -3.98 1.27 2.61
C SER A 135 -3.86 0.91 4.08
N MET A 136 -3.18 1.75 4.82
CA MET A 136 -3.13 1.70 6.27
C MET A 136 -3.68 3.01 6.83
N LYS A 137 -4.72 2.93 7.67
CA LYS A 137 -5.22 4.07 8.43
C LYS A 137 -4.54 4.10 9.80
N LEU A 138 -3.96 5.25 10.13
CA LEU A 138 -3.39 5.56 11.44
C LEU A 138 -4.38 6.46 12.17
N THR A 139 -4.75 6.06 13.40
CA THR A 139 -5.60 6.86 14.28
C THR A 139 -4.99 6.97 15.66
N THR A 140 -5.14 8.13 16.29
CA THR A 140 -4.64 8.34 17.66
C THR A 140 -5.46 7.57 18.70
N ARG A 141 -4.82 7.24 19.81
CA ARG A 141 -5.42 6.67 21.03
C ARG A 141 -4.66 7.13 22.27
N PRO A 142 -5.20 6.98 23.49
CA PRO A 142 -4.58 7.50 24.71
C PRO A 142 -3.14 7.04 24.99
N ALA A 143 -2.71 5.91 24.43
CA ALA A 143 -1.38 5.35 24.66
C ALA A 143 -0.72 4.90 23.34
N GLY A 144 -0.78 5.73 22.30
CA GLY A 144 -0.13 5.47 21.01
C GLY A 144 -1.07 5.56 19.81
N TYR A 145 -0.89 4.67 18.83
CA TYR A 145 -1.63 4.71 17.59
C TYR A 145 -2.23 3.35 17.25
N ASN A 146 -3.40 3.37 16.60
CA ASN A 146 -3.90 2.18 15.92
C ASN A 146 -3.44 2.21 14.48
N PHE A 147 -2.86 1.13 14.00
CA PHE A 147 -2.61 0.89 12.59
C PHE A 147 -3.64 -0.10 12.07
N ILE A 148 -4.44 0.32 11.12
CA ILE A 148 -5.53 -0.46 10.52
C ILE A 148 -5.19 -0.69 9.05
N PHE A 149 -4.61 -1.84 8.77
CA PHE A 149 -4.25 -2.26 7.41
C PHE A 149 -5.46 -2.84 6.70
N MET A 150 -5.73 -2.35 5.50
CA MET A 150 -6.73 -2.85 4.55
C MET A 150 -5.97 -3.46 3.37
N LEU A 151 -5.70 -4.76 3.47
CA LEU A 151 -4.92 -5.51 2.49
C LEU A 151 -5.82 -5.93 1.32
N LEU A 152 -5.46 -5.53 0.12
CA LEU A 152 -6.12 -5.98 -1.11
C LEU A 152 -5.70 -7.41 -1.45
N PRO A 153 -6.58 -8.20 -2.05
CA PRO A 153 -6.29 -9.56 -2.49
C PRO A 153 -5.28 -9.60 -3.65
#